data_86f6d3d9a9d6c1b3913e561fa37c535b
#
_entry.id   86f6d3d9a9d6c1b3913e561fa37c535b
#
_cell.length_a   1.000
_cell.length_b   1.000
_cell.length_c   1.000
_cell.angle_alpha   90.00
_cell.angle_beta   90.00
_cell.angle_gamma   90.00
#
_symmetry.space_group_name_H-M   'P 1'
#
loop_
_entity.id
_entity.type
_entity.pdbx_description
1 polymer ?
#
loop_
_entity_poly.entity_id
_entity_poly.type
_entity_poly.pdbx_seq_one_letter_code
_entity_poly.pdbx_strand_id
1 'polypeptide(L)'
;KNFATTAAHGNGDDNWYVAQIYTIAAAGGEMKSIYTPPVDSQIAVPAWSPDGKSVAFISGIMSDEPAVGGDIFIVPAQGGEAKNITPGIKASASWLTWPSDGKILFGEDVDGESGVAKVDPTSGALETLARGPGELNAYGWGTAISLAADGKTAAVIRQSLAHPPEIWAGVINEWKQITSRNAALKPAWGEAKSIHWQNDGFNLQGWLLYPANVDWAKNDPAKKYPMVVQVHGGPSSMQHSAWPGPHSFGVALSAAGYFVFMPNPRGSYGQGEAFTRANVKDFGYGDFRDIMTGIDQALKQAPIDEHRLGITGWSYGGYMTMWAVTQTNRFAAAVAGAGLANFQSYYGENQIDKWMVPFFGASVYDDPQVYAKRSPITFIKNAKTPTLVLVGDSDGECPTPQSYEFWHALKTIGTETELVVYEHEGHMFVDPAHQRDVIERVAAWFNQKLK
;
A
#
# COMPACT_ATOMS: atom_id res chain seq x y z
N LYS A 1 -0.67 31.02 -20.73
CA LYS A 1 -1.02 29.73 -20.09
C LYS A 1 0.26 28.96 -19.88
N ASN A 2 0.40 28.32 -18.70
CA ASN A 2 1.54 27.48 -18.35
C ASN A 2 1.02 26.10 -17.90
N PHE A 3 1.85 25.08 -18.09
CA PHE A 3 1.69 23.79 -17.45
C PHE A 3 2.54 23.72 -16.18
N ALA A 4 2.10 22.95 -15.19
CA ALA A 4 2.91 22.50 -14.07
C ALA A 4 2.99 20.97 -14.12
N THR A 5 4.16 20.43 -13.88
CA THR A 5 4.41 18.97 -13.90
C THR A 5 5.49 18.59 -12.89
N THR A 6 5.48 17.35 -12.47
CA THR A 6 6.64 16.72 -11.85
C THR A 6 7.57 16.21 -12.95
N ALA A 7 8.86 16.43 -12.80
CA ALA A 7 9.88 15.93 -13.73
C ALA A 7 11.22 15.78 -13.01
N ALA A 8 12.08 14.92 -13.57
CA ALA A 8 13.48 14.75 -13.14
C ALA A 8 14.41 14.70 -14.36
N HIS A 9 15.68 14.89 -14.14
CA HIS A 9 16.70 14.70 -15.18
C HIS A 9 17.01 13.20 -15.35
N GLY A 10 17.27 12.81 -16.59
CA GLY A 10 17.61 11.43 -16.94
C GLY A 10 16.39 10.62 -17.41
N ASN A 11 16.58 9.32 -17.57
CA ASN A 11 15.59 8.39 -18.10
C ASN A 11 15.46 7.10 -17.25
N GLY A 12 15.89 7.12 -16.02
CA GLY A 12 15.70 5.99 -15.10
C GLY A 12 14.26 5.94 -14.59
N ASP A 13 13.71 4.74 -14.46
CA ASP A 13 12.32 4.50 -14.03
C ASP A 13 12.07 5.01 -12.61
N ASP A 14 13.12 5.05 -11.77
CA ASP A 14 13.07 5.53 -10.40
C ASP A 14 13.39 7.03 -10.24
N ASN A 15 13.54 7.78 -11.33
CA ASN A 15 13.85 9.22 -11.25
C ASN A 15 12.74 10.06 -10.59
N TRP A 16 11.53 9.56 -10.52
CA TRP A 16 10.44 10.24 -9.81
C TRP A 16 10.75 10.46 -8.30
N TYR A 17 11.61 9.65 -7.67
CA TYR A 17 12.07 9.88 -6.28
C TYR A 17 12.84 11.19 -6.10
N VAL A 18 13.47 11.69 -7.17
CA VAL A 18 14.22 12.96 -7.18
C VAL A 18 13.54 14.03 -8.04
N ALA A 19 12.25 13.83 -8.35
CA ALA A 19 11.47 14.76 -9.16
C ALA A 19 11.32 16.11 -8.47
N GLN A 20 11.22 17.15 -9.30
CA GLN A 20 10.96 18.53 -8.89
C GLN A 20 9.66 19.01 -9.53
N ILE A 21 9.09 20.11 -9.03
CA ILE A 21 7.98 20.76 -9.73
C ILE A 21 8.55 21.74 -10.75
N TYR A 22 8.18 21.52 -12.00
CA TYR A 22 8.52 22.40 -13.10
C TYR A 22 7.30 23.13 -13.65
N THR A 23 7.55 24.34 -14.16
CA THR A 23 6.58 25.06 -14.98
C THR A 23 7.15 25.27 -16.39
N ILE A 24 6.27 25.22 -17.39
CA ILE A 24 6.60 25.49 -18.80
C ILE A 24 5.45 26.26 -19.45
N ALA A 25 5.80 27.22 -20.31
CA ALA A 25 4.78 27.96 -21.09
C ALA A 25 4.06 26.99 -22.06
N ALA A 26 2.74 27.20 -22.25
CA ALA A 26 1.96 26.37 -23.19
C ALA A 26 2.41 26.53 -24.64
N ALA A 27 3.12 27.61 -24.98
CA ALA A 27 3.75 27.84 -26.27
C ALA A 27 5.09 27.11 -26.44
N GLY A 28 5.55 26.36 -25.42
CA GLY A 28 6.88 25.76 -25.39
C GLY A 28 7.92 26.71 -24.82
N GLY A 29 9.17 26.22 -24.73
CA GLY A 29 10.29 26.94 -24.20
C GLY A 29 11.02 26.18 -23.09
N GLU A 30 11.82 26.88 -22.31
CA GLU A 30 12.60 26.29 -21.22
C GLU A 30 11.70 25.93 -20.02
N MET A 31 11.90 24.75 -19.47
CA MET A 31 11.28 24.32 -18.20
C MET A 31 11.99 24.99 -17.04
N LYS A 32 11.22 25.57 -16.13
CA LYS A 32 11.74 26.20 -14.91
C LYS A 32 11.35 25.37 -13.69
N SER A 33 12.34 24.89 -12.93
CA SER A 33 12.07 24.32 -11.60
C SER A 33 11.63 25.41 -10.64
N ILE A 34 10.49 25.20 -9.97
CA ILE A 34 9.94 26.10 -8.98
C ILE A 34 9.99 25.53 -7.57
N TYR A 35 10.20 24.21 -7.43
CA TYR A 35 10.35 23.55 -6.14
C TYR A 35 11.16 22.27 -6.27
N THR A 36 12.13 22.11 -5.36
CA THR A 36 12.90 20.88 -5.16
C THR A 36 12.59 20.36 -3.76
N PRO A 37 12.01 19.14 -3.63
CA PRO A 37 11.70 18.56 -2.33
C PRO A 37 12.98 18.19 -1.56
N PRO A 38 12.89 18.05 -0.22
CA PRO A 38 13.92 17.35 0.56
C PRO A 38 14.15 15.93 0.06
N VAL A 39 15.33 15.39 0.29
CA VAL A 39 15.73 14.05 -0.18
C VAL A 39 14.85 12.92 0.36
N ASP A 40 14.23 13.14 1.51
CA ASP A 40 13.34 12.20 2.20
C ASP A 40 11.84 12.42 1.90
N SER A 41 11.53 13.16 0.85
CA SER A 41 10.17 13.47 0.46
C SER A 41 10.01 13.41 -1.06
N GLN A 42 8.91 12.84 -1.50
CA GLN A 42 8.49 12.78 -2.89
C GLN A 42 7.34 13.74 -3.12
N ILE A 43 7.03 14.04 -4.37
CA ILE A 43 5.99 14.99 -4.77
C ILE A 43 5.12 14.41 -5.88
N ALA A 44 3.83 14.78 -5.85
CA ALA A 44 2.87 14.32 -6.86
C ALA A 44 1.73 15.33 -7.09
N VAL A 45 1.00 15.15 -8.17
CA VAL A 45 -0.28 15.79 -8.49
C VAL A 45 -0.23 17.32 -8.40
N PRO A 46 0.63 18.02 -9.18
CA PRO A 46 0.68 19.48 -9.16
C PRO A 46 -0.57 20.09 -9.82
N ALA A 47 -1.18 21.10 -9.17
CA ALA A 47 -2.35 21.81 -9.66
C ALA A 47 -2.19 23.33 -9.49
N TRP A 48 -2.53 24.09 -10.55
CA TRP A 48 -2.50 25.54 -10.52
C TRP A 48 -3.62 26.14 -9.65
N SER A 49 -3.28 27.20 -8.94
CA SER A 49 -4.30 28.09 -8.34
C SER A 49 -5.14 28.75 -9.44
N PRO A 50 -6.42 29.09 -9.19
CA PRO A 50 -7.29 29.73 -10.17
C PRO A 50 -6.74 31.06 -10.70
N ASP A 51 -5.98 31.80 -9.88
CA ASP A 51 -5.35 33.07 -10.26
C ASP A 51 -3.98 32.92 -10.95
N GLY A 52 -3.48 31.68 -11.06
CA GLY A 52 -2.20 31.36 -11.70
C GLY A 52 -0.96 31.80 -10.94
N LYS A 53 -1.06 32.16 -9.64
CA LYS A 53 0.05 32.66 -8.85
C LYS A 53 0.77 31.61 -8.02
N SER A 54 0.16 30.43 -7.85
CA SER A 54 0.67 29.35 -7.04
C SER A 54 0.40 27.98 -7.66
N VAL A 55 1.14 26.97 -7.23
CA VAL A 55 0.93 25.55 -7.54
C VAL A 55 0.76 24.81 -6.22
N ALA A 56 -0.35 24.08 -6.07
CA ALA A 56 -0.55 23.10 -5.00
C ALA A 56 -0.01 21.74 -5.45
N PHE A 57 0.44 20.94 -4.51
CA PHE A 57 0.93 19.58 -4.76
C PHE A 57 0.89 18.74 -3.49
N ILE A 58 0.95 17.42 -3.63
CA ILE A 58 1.10 16.48 -2.52
C ILE A 58 2.59 16.24 -2.29
N SER A 59 3.00 16.24 -1.02
CA SER A 59 4.36 15.86 -0.63
C SER A 59 4.35 15.03 0.64
N GLY A 60 5.12 13.94 0.61
CA GLY A 60 5.27 13.01 1.72
C GLY A 60 6.36 11.99 1.43
N ILE A 61 6.56 11.05 2.37
CA ILE A 61 7.38 9.89 2.09
C ILE A 61 6.56 8.88 1.29
N MET A 62 7.06 8.52 0.11
CA MET A 62 6.42 7.55 -0.79
C MET A 62 7.42 6.45 -1.11
N SER A 63 6.95 5.21 -1.21
CA SER A 63 7.79 4.06 -1.57
C SER A 63 7.69 3.70 -3.06
N ASP A 64 6.57 4.02 -3.70
CA ASP A 64 6.25 3.64 -5.08
C ASP A 64 5.64 4.81 -5.84
N GLU A 65 5.99 4.98 -7.12
CA GLU A 65 5.50 6.09 -7.95
C GLU A 65 3.96 6.20 -7.99
N PRO A 66 3.21 5.13 -8.19
CA PRO A 66 1.76 5.21 -8.25
C PRO A 66 1.07 5.32 -6.89
N ALA A 67 1.77 5.03 -5.79
CA ALA A 67 1.24 5.10 -4.43
C ALA A 67 1.46 6.50 -3.85
N VAL A 68 0.57 7.43 -4.20
CA VAL A 68 0.65 8.84 -3.78
C VAL A 68 0.03 9.03 -2.41
N GLY A 69 0.75 9.64 -1.49
CA GLY A 69 0.25 10.01 -0.17
C GLY A 69 1.09 11.10 0.48
N GLY A 70 0.50 11.85 1.40
CA GLY A 70 1.21 12.90 2.13
C GLY A 70 0.32 14.07 2.52
N ASP A 71 0.97 15.19 2.84
CA ASP A 71 0.34 16.49 3.10
C ASP A 71 0.23 17.33 1.82
N ILE A 72 -0.64 18.34 1.83
CA ILE A 72 -0.81 19.28 0.73
C ILE A 72 0.07 20.51 0.97
N PHE A 73 0.87 20.85 -0.04
CA PHE A 73 1.77 21.99 -0.05
C PHE A 73 1.38 22.98 -1.15
N ILE A 74 1.76 24.24 -0.96
CA ILE A 74 1.62 25.31 -1.96
C ILE A 74 2.96 26.01 -2.14
N VAL A 75 3.37 26.20 -3.40
CA VAL A 75 4.56 26.96 -3.78
C VAL A 75 4.18 28.12 -4.70
N PRO A 76 4.80 29.32 -4.62
CA PRO A 76 4.60 30.39 -5.58
C PRO A 76 4.97 29.96 -7.01
N ALA A 77 4.24 30.42 -8.01
CA ALA A 77 4.49 30.12 -9.42
C ALA A 77 5.90 30.57 -9.91
N GLN A 78 6.51 31.51 -9.20
CA GLN A 78 7.87 32.02 -9.48
C GLN A 78 8.97 31.18 -8.82
N GLY A 79 8.58 30.23 -7.98
CA GLY A 79 9.46 29.48 -7.09
C GLY A 79 9.59 30.13 -5.72
N GLY A 80 10.21 29.41 -4.79
CA GLY A 80 10.42 29.83 -3.42
C GLY A 80 10.09 28.77 -2.40
N GLU A 81 9.86 29.19 -1.16
CA GLU A 81 9.52 28.26 -0.07
C GLU A 81 8.11 27.73 -0.23
N ALA A 82 7.95 26.41 -0.12
CA ALA A 82 6.65 25.75 -0.11
C ALA A 82 6.08 25.71 1.30
N LYS A 83 4.77 26.01 1.41
CA LYS A 83 4.04 25.99 2.68
C LYS A 83 3.19 24.73 2.77
N ASN A 84 3.37 23.95 3.83
CA ASN A 84 2.43 22.87 4.19
C ASN A 84 1.12 23.51 4.71
N ILE A 85 -0.01 23.17 4.09
CA ILE A 85 -1.33 23.71 4.46
C ILE A 85 -2.22 22.69 5.17
N THR A 86 -1.78 21.44 5.29
CA THR A 86 -2.46 20.38 6.01
C THR A 86 -1.57 19.71 7.09
N PRO A 87 -0.76 20.47 7.86
CA PRO A 87 0.17 19.86 8.80
C PRO A 87 -0.56 19.05 9.87
N GLY A 88 -0.18 17.79 10.02
CA GLY A 88 -0.72 16.89 11.04
C GLY A 88 -2.13 16.37 10.78
N ILE A 89 -2.64 16.49 9.54
CA ILE A 89 -3.87 15.82 9.11
C ILE A 89 -3.79 14.32 9.41
N LYS A 90 -4.91 13.71 9.85
CA LYS A 90 -5.01 12.27 10.13
C LYS A 90 -5.56 11.50 8.93
N ALA A 91 -5.06 11.84 7.77
CA ALA A 91 -5.34 11.25 6.48
C ALA A 91 -4.12 11.43 5.59
N SER A 92 -4.05 10.74 4.46
CA SER A 92 -3.04 10.95 3.43
C SER A 92 -3.72 11.43 2.16
N ALA A 93 -3.39 12.64 1.70
CA ALA A 93 -3.92 13.14 0.43
C ALA A 93 -3.33 12.30 -0.71
N SER A 94 -4.20 11.80 -1.63
CA SER A 94 -3.80 10.93 -2.74
C SER A 94 -4.12 11.52 -4.12
N TRP A 95 -4.94 12.57 -4.17
CA TRP A 95 -5.31 13.31 -5.38
C TRP A 95 -5.71 14.73 -4.99
N LEU A 96 -5.50 15.72 -5.87
CA LEU A 96 -6.00 17.07 -5.65
C LEU A 96 -6.31 17.83 -6.94
N THR A 97 -7.15 18.86 -6.80
CA THR A 97 -7.37 19.90 -7.79
C THR A 97 -7.69 21.22 -7.10
N TRP A 98 -7.50 22.34 -7.79
CA TRP A 98 -7.75 23.68 -7.25
C TRP A 98 -8.82 24.42 -8.08
N PRO A 99 -10.12 24.22 -7.75
CA PRO A 99 -11.22 24.85 -8.47
C PRO A 99 -11.31 26.37 -8.26
N SER A 100 -12.19 27.02 -9.05
CA SER A 100 -12.39 28.48 -9.05
C SER A 100 -12.99 29.05 -7.78
N ASP A 101 -13.52 28.20 -6.87
CA ASP A 101 -13.98 28.64 -5.54
C ASP A 101 -12.83 28.97 -4.58
N GLY A 102 -11.58 28.74 -5.00
CA GLY A 102 -10.37 29.06 -4.27
C GLY A 102 -9.98 28.06 -3.20
N LYS A 103 -10.79 27.05 -2.90
CA LYS A 103 -10.45 25.96 -2.00
C LYS A 103 -9.84 24.77 -2.78
N ILE A 104 -8.87 24.08 -2.19
CA ILE A 104 -8.30 22.87 -2.79
C ILE A 104 -9.20 21.69 -2.44
N LEU A 105 -9.74 21.04 -3.47
CA LEU A 105 -10.45 19.77 -3.35
C LEU A 105 -9.43 18.64 -3.45
N PHE A 106 -9.50 17.67 -2.55
CA PHE A 106 -8.58 16.53 -2.56
C PHE A 106 -9.27 15.22 -2.19
N GLY A 107 -8.75 14.13 -2.75
CA GLY A 107 -9.02 12.77 -2.32
C GLY A 107 -8.09 12.41 -1.19
N GLU A 108 -8.58 11.67 -0.22
CA GLU A 108 -7.82 11.24 0.94
C GLU A 108 -7.99 9.75 1.22
N ASP A 109 -6.91 9.13 1.66
CA ASP A 109 -6.93 7.84 2.32
C ASP A 109 -7.01 8.06 3.83
N VAL A 110 -7.94 7.36 4.47
CA VAL A 110 -8.21 7.56 5.90
C VAL A 110 -8.78 6.29 6.53
N ASP A 111 -8.06 5.76 7.52
CA ASP A 111 -8.53 4.65 8.37
C ASP A 111 -9.04 3.41 7.57
N GLY A 112 -8.32 3.05 6.50
CA GLY A 112 -8.68 1.93 5.61
C GLY A 112 -9.75 2.24 4.55
N GLU A 113 -10.21 3.50 4.47
CA GLU A 113 -11.25 3.97 3.56
C GLU A 113 -10.75 5.13 2.70
N SER A 114 -11.51 5.49 1.65
CA SER A 114 -11.29 6.70 0.86
C SER A 114 -12.26 7.79 1.22
N GLY A 115 -11.82 9.04 1.11
CA GLY A 115 -12.62 10.22 1.33
C GLY A 115 -12.39 11.33 0.31
N VAL A 116 -13.22 12.35 0.39
CA VAL A 116 -13.08 13.60 -0.36
C VAL A 116 -13.25 14.76 0.61
N ALA A 117 -12.30 15.67 0.60
CA ALA A 117 -12.31 16.84 1.47
C ALA A 117 -11.87 18.10 0.73
N LYS A 118 -12.10 19.25 1.34
CA LYS A 118 -11.57 20.54 0.92
C LYS A 118 -10.70 21.14 2.00
N VAL A 119 -9.67 21.86 1.59
CA VAL A 119 -8.87 22.71 2.46
C VAL A 119 -8.86 24.16 1.96
N ASP A 120 -9.06 25.10 2.86
CA ASP A 120 -8.87 26.51 2.58
C ASP A 120 -7.36 26.82 2.63
N PRO A 121 -6.74 27.27 1.53
CA PRO A 121 -5.29 27.47 1.46
C PRO A 121 -4.77 28.60 2.35
N THR A 122 -5.65 29.52 2.78
CA THR A 122 -5.27 30.67 3.61
C THR A 122 -5.30 30.32 5.09
N SER A 123 -6.40 29.70 5.54
CA SER A 123 -6.63 29.38 6.96
C SER A 123 -6.21 27.97 7.36
N GLY A 124 -6.05 27.04 6.39
CA GLY A 124 -5.86 25.62 6.64
C GLY A 124 -7.13 24.89 7.12
N ALA A 125 -8.27 25.54 7.09
CA ALA A 125 -9.54 24.96 7.53
C ALA A 125 -9.95 23.80 6.61
N LEU A 126 -10.21 22.65 7.21
CA LEU A 126 -10.61 21.41 6.54
C LEU A 126 -12.13 21.24 6.57
N GLU A 127 -12.68 20.73 5.47
CA GLU A 127 -14.09 20.38 5.32
C GLU A 127 -14.19 19.00 4.68
N THR A 128 -14.61 17.99 5.43
CA THR A 128 -14.88 16.66 4.86
C THR A 128 -16.20 16.72 4.07
N LEU A 129 -16.16 16.35 2.80
CA LEU A 129 -17.32 16.33 1.91
C LEU A 129 -17.96 14.97 1.80
N ALA A 130 -17.12 13.92 1.70
CA ALA A 130 -17.56 12.53 1.58
C ALA A 130 -16.53 11.63 2.25
N ARG A 131 -17.00 10.62 2.95
CA ARG A 131 -16.18 9.53 3.50
C ARG A 131 -17.04 8.30 3.60
N GLY A 132 -16.51 7.13 3.37
CA GLY A 132 -17.30 5.92 3.50
C GLY A 132 -16.56 4.67 3.09
N PRO A 133 -17.19 3.51 3.36
CA PRO A 133 -16.60 2.23 3.08
C PRO A 133 -16.34 2.07 1.58
N GLY A 134 -15.16 1.57 1.27
CA GLY A 134 -14.75 1.29 -0.09
C GLY A 134 -13.69 2.27 -0.59
N GLU A 135 -13.42 2.15 -1.86
CA GLU A 135 -12.42 2.90 -2.58
C GLU A 135 -13.06 3.77 -3.67
N LEU A 136 -12.54 4.97 -3.87
CA LEU A 136 -12.95 5.90 -4.92
C LEU A 136 -12.03 5.80 -6.14
N ASN A 137 -11.79 4.56 -6.59
CA ASN A 137 -11.00 4.25 -7.78
C ASN A 137 -11.37 2.85 -8.31
N ALA A 138 -11.12 2.59 -9.60
CA ALA A 138 -11.33 1.26 -10.19
C ALA A 138 -10.04 0.48 -10.38
N TYR A 139 -8.94 1.18 -10.52
CA TYR A 139 -7.66 0.58 -10.86
C TYR A 139 -6.56 1.59 -10.53
N GLY A 140 -5.61 1.19 -9.73
CA GLY A 140 -4.49 2.04 -9.34
C GLY A 140 -4.41 2.28 -7.84
N TRP A 141 -3.50 3.14 -7.45
CA TRP A 141 -3.01 3.29 -6.09
C TRP A 141 -3.45 4.62 -5.45
N GLY A 142 -4.63 5.12 -5.79
CA GLY A 142 -5.11 6.36 -5.22
C GLY A 142 -6.48 6.80 -5.74
N THR A 143 -7.05 7.77 -5.09
CA THR A 143 -8.35 8.35 -5.44
C THR A 143 -8.31 9.03 -6.81
N ALA A 144 -9.31 8.79 -7.65
CA ALA A 144 -9.47 9.47 -8.93
C ALA A 144 -10.87 10.08 -9.04
N ILE A 145 -10.94 11.40 -9.21
CA ILE A 145 -12.19 12.16 -9.30
C ILE A 145 -12.20 12.97 -10.60
N SER A 146 -13.25 12.80 -11.40
CA SER A 146 -13.51 13.66 -12.54
C SER A 146 -14.48 14.76 -12.13
N LEU A 147 -13.97 15.97 -11.96
CA LEU A 147 -14.74 17.15 -11.52
C LEU A 147 -15.26 17.94 -12.71
N ALA A 148 -16.56 18.28 -12.70
CA ALA A 148 -17.16 19.17 -13.69
C ALA A 148 -16.73 20.62 -13.49
N ALA A 149 -16.93 21.45 -14.51
CA ALA A 149 -16.56 22.87 -14.48
C ALA A 149 -17.30 23.70 -13.41
N ASP A 150 -18.41 23.19 -12.86
CA ASP A 150 -19.13 23.83 -11.77
C ASP A 150 -18.45 23.70 -10.39
N GLY A 151 -17.39 22.87 -10.32
CA GLY A 151 -16.64 22.60 -9.09
C GLY A 151 -17.42 21.86 -7.99
N LYS A 152 -18.60 21.29 -8.33
CA LYS A 152 -19.50 20.62 -7.37
C LYS A 152 -19.93 19.22 -7.84
N THR A 153 -20.19 19.09 -9.12
CA THR A 153 -20.57 17.81 -9.74
C THR A 153 -19.32 17.01 -10.07
N ALA A 154 -19.30 15.74 -9.68
CA ALA A 154 -18.17 14.84 -9.94
C ALA A 154 -18.64 13.48 -10.40
N ALA A 155 -17.78 12.79 -11.12
CA ALA A 155 -17.88 11.36 -11.39
C ALA A 155 -16.72 10.63 -10.74
N VAL A 156 -17.02 9.49 -10.14
CA VAL A 156 -16.05 8.61 -9.47
C VAL A 156 -16.36 7.17 -9.79
N ILE A 157 -15.38 6.29 -9.66
CA ILE A 157 -15.62 4.87 -9.59
C ILE A 157 -15.66 4.49 -8.11
N ARG A 158 -16.74 3.84 -7.68
CA ARG A 158 -16.87 3.32 -6.31
C ARG A 158 -16.88 1.81 -6.34
N GLN A 159 -16.12 1.24 -5.43
CA GLN A 159 -16.00 -0.19 -5.22
C GLN A 159 -15.74 -0.53 -3.76
N SER A 160 -15.94 -1.79 -3.40
CA SER A 160 -15.54 -2.33 -2.09
C SER A 160 -15.41 -3.85 -2.17
N LEU A 161 -14.95 -4.51 -1.12
CA LEU A 161 -15.01 -5.97 -1.00
C LEU A 161 -16.44 -6.54 -1.13
N ALA A 162 -17.48 -5.74 -0.93
CA ALA A 162 -18.88 -6.16 -1.07
C ALA A 162 -19.50 -5.78 -2.42
N HIS A 163 -18.96 -4.78 -3.10
CA HIS A 163 -19.56 -4.20 -4.29
C HIS A 163 -18.52 -4.02 -5.40
N PRO A 164 -18.76 -4.60 -6.59
CA PRO A 164 -17.87 -4.42 -7.73
C PRO A 164 -17.83 -2.96 -8.20
N PRO A 165 -16.77 -2.55 -8.93
CA PRO A 165 -16.62 -1.18 -9.40
C PRO A 165 -17.74 -0.77 -10.34
N GLU A 166 -18.35 0.39 -10.07
CA GLU A 166 -19.34 1.04 -10.93
C GLU A 166 -19.10 2.56 -10.95
N ILE A 167 -19.51 3.23 -12.02
CA ILE A 167 -19.44 4.67 -12.11
C ILE A 167 -20.60 5.29 -11.34
N TRP A 168 -20.27 6.25 -10.51
CA TRP A 168 -21.19 7.09 -9.75
C TRP A 168 -20.99 8.55 -10.15
N ALA A 169 -22.06 9.33 -10.28
CA ALA A 169 -21.97 10.75 -10.62
C ALA A 169 -23.07 11.54 -9.93
N GLY A 170 -22.81 12.84 -9.74
CA GLY A 170 -23.70 13.80 -9.09
C GLY A 170 -22.91 14.82 -8.28
N VAL A 171 -23.62 15.58 -7.45
CA VAL A 171 -22.98 16.45 -6.45
C VAL A 171 -22.18 15.57 -5.50
N ILE A 172 -20.98 16.04 -5.10
CA ILE A 172 -20.10 15.28 -4.19
C ILE A 172 -20.91 14.95 -2.92
N ASN A 173 -20.82 13.68 -2.49
CA ASN A 173 -21.61 13.07 -1.42
C ASN A 173 -23.10 12.79 -1.72
N GLU A 174 -23.61 13.21 -2.86
CA GLU A 174 -24.96 12.89 -3.34
C GLU A 174 -24.91 12.06 -4.62
N TRP A 175 -23.83 11.35 -4.83
CA TRP A 175 -23.60 10.53 -6.02
C TRP A 175 -24.64 9.43 -6.18
N LYS A 176 -25.08 9.25 -7.41
CA LYS A 176 -25.94 8.15 -7.82
C LYS A 176 -25.18 7.23 -8.75
N GLN A 177 -25.38 5.92 -8.60
CA GLN A 177 -24.84 4.94 -9.53
C GLN A 177 -25.45 5.14 -10.91
N ILE A 178 -24.61 5.30 -11.93
CA ILE A 178 -25.03 5.54 -13.31
C ILE A 178 -24.70 4.37 -14.26
N THR A 179 -23.91 3.39 -13.80
CA THR A 179 -23.65 2.16 -14.54
C THR A 179 -24.03 0.94 -13.71
N SER A 180 -24.27 -0.17 -14.39
CA SER A 180 -24.55 -1.48 -13.78
C SER A 180 -23.85 -2.60 -14.57
N ARG A 181 -22.66 -2.32 -15.08
CA ARG A 181 -21.91 -3.26 -15.93
C ARG A 181 -21.48 -4.51 -15.18
N ASN A 182 -21.18 -4.35 -13.91
CA ASN A 182 -20.69 -5.42 -13.03
C ASN A 182 -21.78 -5.98 -12.10
N ALA A 183 -23.05 -5.64 -12.30
CA ALA A 183 -24.17 -6.06 -11.42
C ALA A 183 -24.34 -7.59 -11.29
N ALA A 184 -23.84 -8.36 -12.26
CA ALA A 184 -23.84 -9.82 -12.23
C ALA A 184 -22.75 -10.41 -11.34
N LEU A 185 -21.69 -9.65 -11.06
CA LEU A 185 -20.59 -10.10 -10.20
C LEU A 185 -21.06 -10.14 -8.74
N LYS A 186 -20.75 -11.23 -8.07
CA LYS A 186 -21.04 -11.42 -6.65
C LYS A 186 -19.77 -11.85 -5.94
N PRO A 187 -19.54 -11.40 -4.68
CA PRO A 187 -18.43 -11.90 -3.89
C PRO A 187 -18.50 -13.42 -3.72
N ALA A 188 -17.41 -14.11 -4.00
CA ALA A 188 -17.22 -15.52 -3.66
C ALA A 188 -16.53 -15.71 -2.31
N TRP A 189 -16.28 -14.64 -1.59
CA TRP A 189 -15.63 -14.54 -0.29
C TRP A 189 -16.61 -14.05 0.78
N GLY A 190 -16.19 -14.09 2.04
CA GLY A 190 -17.01 -13.69 3.17
C GLY A 190 -17.04 -12.18 3.40
N GLU A 191 -17.77 -11.76 4.43
CA GLU A 191 -17.86 -10.36 4.87
C GLU A 191 -16.50 -9.86 5.35
N ALA A 192 -16.16 -8.60 5.07
CA ALA A 192 -15.03 -7.91 5.62
C ALA A 192 -15.44 -6.95 6.73
N LYS A 193 -14.69 -6.96 7.85
CA LYS A 193 -14.89 -6.03 8.97
C LYS A 193 -13.64 -5.22 9.21
N SER A 194 -13.78 -3.90 9.36
CA SER A 194 -12.71 -3.05 9.85
C SER A 194 -12.50 -3.35 11.33
N ILE A 195 -11.27 -3.63 11.73
CA ILE A 195 -10.88 -3.81 13.14
C ILE A 195 -9.83 -2.78 13.52
N HIS A 196 -9.88 -2.35 14.79
CA HIS A 196 -9.01 -1.31 15.32
C HIS A 196 -8.31 -1.80 16.57
N TRP A 197 -7.07 -1.36 16.76
CA TRP A 197 -6.28 -1.63 17.97
C TRP A 197 -5.29 -0.50 18.21
N GLN A 198 -4.54 -0.60 19.31
CA GLN A 198 -3.49 0.36 19.64
C GLN A 198 -2.17 -0.36 19.88
N ASN A 199 -1.08 0.25 19.41
CA ASN A 199 0.28 -0.18 19.73
C ASN A 199 1.24 1.02 19.68
N ASP A 200 2.16 1.11 20.64
CA ASP A 200 3.20 2.16 20.73
C ASP A 200 2.65 3.59 20.57
N GLY A 201 1.40 3.84 21.04
CA GLY A 201 0.75 5.14 20.95
C GLY A 201 0.06 5.46 19.61
N PHE A 202 0.12 4.55 18.64
CA PHE A 202 -0.63 4.67 17.39
C PHE A 202 -1.99 3.99 17.47
N ASN A 203 -2.99 4.60 16.83
CA ASN A 203 -4.22 3.92 16.48
C ASN A 203 -3.99 3.18 15.17
N LEU A 204 -4.39 1.94 15.10
CA LEU A 204 -4.14 1.04 13.98
C LEU A 204 -5.46 0.50 13.46
N GLN A 205 -5.51 0.24 12.17
CA GLN A 205 -6.66 -0.30 11.48
C GLN A 205 -6.22 -1.47 10.59
N GLY A 206 -7.11 -2.42 10.37
CA GLY A 206 -6.96 -3.49 9.40
C GLY A 206 -8.30 -4.10 9.05
N TRP A 207 -8.35 -4.82 7.95
CA TRP A 207 -9.53 -5.55 7.51
C TRP A 207 -9.45 -7.01 7.93
N LEU A 208 -10.52 -7.52 8.55
CA LEU A 208 -10.69 -8.94 8.84
C LEU A 208 -11.77 -9.49 7.91
N LEU A 209 -11.34 -10.27 6.92
CA LEU A 209 -12.21 -10.95 5.98
C LEU A 209 -12.59 -12.32 6.54
N TYR A 210 -13.87 -12.58 6.63
CA TYR A 210 -14.41 -13.80 7.20
C TYR A 210 -14.38 -14.96 6.19
N PRO A 211 -14.32 -16.22 6.63
CA PRO A 211 -14.50 -17.38 5.75
C PRO A 211 -15.84 -17.31 5.00
N ALA A 212 -15.79 -17.57 3.70
CA ALA A 212 -17.02 -17.71 2.91
C ALA A 212 -17.81 -18.96 3.30
N ASN A 213 -19.10 -18.99 2.92
CA ASN A 213 -19.97 -20.16 3.07
C ASN A 213 -20.15 -20.67 4.51
N VAL A 214 -19.95 -19.81 5.50
CA VAL A 214 -20.24 -20.09 6.92
C VAL A 214 -21.50 -19.33 7.32
N ASP A 215 -22.52 -20.05 7.75
CA ASP A 215 -23.70 -19.45 8.40
C ASP A 215 -23.34 -19.08 9.85
N TRP A 216 -22.88 -17.85 10.03
CA TRP A 216 -22.39 -17.36 11.34
C TRP A 216 -23.48 -17.33 12.41
N ALA A 217 -24.76 -17.28 12.02
CA ALA A 217 -25.89 -17.35 12.96
C ALA A 217 -26.09 -18.76 13.54
N LYS A 218 -25.60 -19.78 12.84
CA LYS A 218 -25.71 -21.20 13.25
C LYS A 218 -24.36 -21.86 13.53
N ASN A 219 -23.28 -21.05 13.50
CA ASN A 219 -21.94 -21.59 13.73
C ASN A 219 -21.80 -22.11 15.17
N ASP A 220 -21.17 -23.27 15.30
CA ASP A 220 -20.79 -23.80 16.61
C ASP A 220 -19.77 -22.86 17.28
N PRO A 221 -20.06 -22.28 18.45
CA PRO A 221 -19.14 -21.39 19.14
C PRO A 221 -17.77 -22.02 19.49
N ALA A 222 -17.71 -23.34 19.59
CA ALA A 222 -16.48 -24.08 19.86
C ALA A 222 -15.61 -24.28 18.61
N LYS A 223 -16.19 -24.12 17.42
CA LYS A 223 -15.47 -24.29 16.16
C LYS A 223 -14.56 -23.11 15.88
N LYS A 224 -13.27 -23.37 15.73
CA LYS A 224 -12.27 -22.39 15.34
C LYS A 224 -11.79 -22.62 13.93
N TYR A 225 -11.37 -21.53 13.27
CA TYR A 225 -10.96 -21.50 11.87
C TYR A 225 -9.51 -21.02 11.73
N PRO A 226 -8.78 -21.49 10.72
CA PRO A 226 -7.44 -20.95 10.45
C PRO A 226 -7.51 -19.50 9.99
N MET A 227 -6.42 -18.76 10.19
CA MET A 227 -6.27 -17.39 9.68
C MET A 227 -4.98 -17.23 8.91
N VAL A 228 -5.02 -16.49 7.81
CA VAL A 228 -3.83 -16.02 7.11
C VAL A 228 -3.74 -14.51 7.24
N VAL A 229 -2.59 -14.01 7.66
CA VAL A 229 -2.25 -12.59 7.65
C VAL A 229 -1.71 -12.26 6.27
N GLN A 230 -2.34 -11.31 5.57
CA GLN A 230 -1.87 -10.80 4.29
C GLN A 230 -1.37 -9.38 4.47
N VAL A 231 -0.07 -9.17 4.33
CA VAL A 231 0.57 -7.85 4.43
C VAL A 231 0.66 -7.24 3.05
N HIS A 232 0.23 -5.97 2.92
CA HIS A 232 0.29 -5.23 1.65
C HIS A 232 1.73 -4.86 1.25
N GLY A 233 1.92 -4.49 -0.01
CA GLY A 233 3.16 -3.93 -0.56
C GLY A 233 3.36 -2.45 -0.19
N GLY A 234 4.40 -1.85 -0.68
CA GLY A 234 4.77 -0.48 -0.38
C GLY A 234 6.13 -0.40 0.34
N PRO A 235 6.24 0.07 1.57
CA PRO A 235 5.28 0.15 2.66
C PRO A 235 4.30 1.31 2.62
N SER A 236 4.63 2.40 1.94
CA SER A 236 3.78 3.58 1.84
C SER A 236 2.61 3.31 0.88
N SER A 237 1.61 2.60 1.38
CA SER A 237 0.38 2.20 0.72
C SER A 237 -0.69 1.97 1.78
N MET A 238 -1.88 1.52 1.41
CA MET A 238 -2.93 1.15 2.35
C MET A 238 -3.78 0.01 1.79
N GLN A 239 -4.10 -0.95 2.65
CA GLN A 239 -5.11 -1.95 2.33
C GLN A 239 -6.50 -1.34 2.45
N HIS A 240 -7.13 -1.12 1.31
CA HIS A 240 -8.51 -0.66 1.22
C HIS A 240 -9.53 -1.81 1.24
N SER A 241 -10.79 -1.48 1.52
CA SER A 241 -11.92 -2.32 1.17
C SER A 241 -12.22 -2.13 -0.33
N ALA A 242 -11.44 -2.78 -1.20
CA ALA A 242 -11.56 -2.68 -2.65
C ALA A 242 -12.02 -4.00 -3.28
N TRP A 243 -12.67 -3.94 -4.44
CA TRP A 243 -12.95 -5.14 -5.22
C TRP A 243 -11.63 -5.78 -5.67
N PRO A 244 -11.46 -7.10 -5.52
CA PRO A 244 -10.17 -7.74 -5.75
C PRO A 244 -9.71 -7.63 -7.20
N GLY A 245 -8.46 -7.26 -7.36
CA GLY A 245 -7.74 -7.33 -8.62
C GLY A 245 -7.07 -8.70 -8.85
N PRO A 246 -6.32 -8.85 -9.95
CA PRO A 246 -5.68 -10.11 -10.33
C PRO A 246 -4.73 -10.74 -9.29
N HIS A 247 -4.14 -9.90 -8.42
CA HIS A 247 -3.16 -10.33 -7.42
C HIS A 247 -3.74 -10.48 -6.00
N SER A 248 -5.07 -10.53 -5.86
CA SER A 248 -5.73 -10.56 -4.56
C SER A 248 -5.93 -11.99 -4.05
N PHE A 249 -4.90 -12.64 -3.52
CA PHE A 249 -5.05 -14.00 -2.99
C PHE A 249 -5.85 -14.08 -1.68
N GLY A 250 -6.01 -13.01 -0.94
CA GLY A 250 -6.82 -13.00 0.30
C GLY A 250 -8.27 -13.42 0.10
N VAL A 251 -8.91 -12.99 -1.00
CA VAL A 251 -10.29 -13.38 -1.29
C VAL A 251 -10.39 -14.87 -1.63
N ALA A 252 -9.39 -15.44 -2.32
CA ALA A 252 -9.33 -16.87 -2.59
C ALA A 252 -9.16 -17.69 -1.30
N LEU A 253 -8.37 -17.21 -0.36
CA LEU A 253 -8.21 -17.83 0.95
C LEU A 253 -9.51 -17.77 1.77
N SER A 254 -10.23 -16.64 1.75
CA SER A 254 -11.55 -16.54 2.37
C SER A 254 -12.55 -17.52 1.76
N ALA A 255 -12.58 -17.64 0.42
CA ALA A 255 -13.39 -18.64 -0.28
C ALA A 255 -12.99 -20.08 0.09
N ALA A 256 -11.72 -20.31 0.40
CA ALA A 256 -11.19 -21.59 0.88
C ALA A 256 -11.45 -21.85 2.38
N GLY A 257 -12.10 -20.95 3.10
CA GLY A 257 -12.51 -21.15 4.49
C GLY A 257 -11.57 -20.61 5.55
N TYR A 258 -10.72 -19.65 5.21
CA TYR A 258 -9.82 -18.96 6.12
C TYR A 258 -10.41 -17.62 6.55
N PHE A 259 -10.12 -17.20 7.78
CA PHE A 259 -10.04 -15.77 8.06
C PHE A 259 -8.84 -15.19 7.34
N VAL A 260 -8.98 -13.96 6.82
CA VAL A 260 -7.83 -13.23 6.26
C VAL A 260 -7.73 -11.89 6.97
N PHE A 261 -6.62 -11.68 7.66
CA PHE A 261 -6.33 -10.42 8.33
C PHE A 261 -5.39 -9.58 7.46
N MET A 262 -5.82 -8.40 7.09
CA MET A 262 -5.12 -7.45 6.23
C MET A 262 -4.83 -6.16 7.02
N PRO A 263 -3.71 -6.09 7.77
CA PRO A 263 -3.38 -4.94 8.60
C PRO A 263 -2.83 -3.77 7.79
N ASN A 264 -3.05 -2.55 8.31
CA ASN A 264 -2.36 -1.32 7.93
C ASN A 264 -1.41 -0.92 9.07
N PRO A 265 -0.18 -1.47 9.14
CA PRO A 265 0.81 -1.13 10.17
C PRO A 265 1.36 0.29 9.96
N ARG A 266 2.13 0.81 10.94
CA ARG A 266 2.89 2.06 10.72
C ARG A 266 3.73 1.94 9.45
N GLY A 267 3.89 3.03 8.74
CA GLY A 267 4.42 3.05 7.37
C GLY A 267 3.32 3.12 6.32
N SER A 268 2.10 2.65 6.64
CA SER A 268 0.94 2.75 5.74
C SER A 268 0.41 4.18 5.64
N TYR A 269 -0.39 4.46 4.62
CA TYR A 269 -1.20 5.66 4.50
C TYR A 269 -2.46 5.60 5.38
N GLY A 270 -3.18 6.73 5.47
CA GLY A 270 -4.49 6.79 6.10
C GLY A 270 -4.51 7.26 7.56
N GLN A 271 -3.35 7.56 8.16
CA GLN A 271 -3.22 8.05 9.54
C GLN A 271 -2.37 9.33 9.62
N GLY A 272 -1.98 9.88 8.46
CA GLY A 272 -1.17 11.08 8.31
C GLY A 272 0.34 10.81 8.23
N GLU A 273 1.07 11.83 7.79
CA GLU A 273 2.49 11.73 7.43
C GLU A 273 3.38 11.22 8.58
N ALA A 274 3.07 11.59 9.82
CA ALA A 274 3.83 11.11 10.99
C ALA A 274 3.71 9.58 11.18
N PHE A 275 2.57 8.98 10.82
CA PHE A 275 2.36 7.55 10.87
C PHE A 275 3.08 6.85 9.72
N THR A 276 3.01 7.41 8.51
CA THR A 276 3.72 6.90 7.34
C THR A 276 5.24 6.91 7.55
N ARG A 277 5.79 7.98 8.16
CA ARG A 277 7.21 8.07 8.48
C ARG A 277 7.66 7.24 9.69
N ALA A 278 6.72 6.65 10.44
CA ALA A 278 7.07 5.96 11.68
C ALA A 278 7.84 4.64 11.49
N ASN A 279 7.95 4.14 10.26
CA ASN A 279 8.82 3.00 9.95
C ASN A 279 10.19 3.38 9.37
N VAL A 280 10.49 4.69 9.21
CA VAL A 280 11.82 5.16 8.81
C VAL A 280 12.83 4.72 9.85
N LYS A 281 13.89 4.01 9.42
CA LYS A 281 14.88 3.35 10.30
C LYS A 281 14.29 2.32 11.28
N ASP A 282 13.05 1.87 11.07
CA ASP A 282 12.37 0.93 11.98
C ASP A 282 11.71 -0.27 11.25
N PHE A 283 12.05 -0.47 9.97
CA PHE A 283 11.60 -1.62 9.18
C PHE A 283 11.78 -2.94 9.92
N GLY A 284 10.72 -3.75 9.98
CA GLY A 284 10.72 -5.05 10.63
C GLY A 284 10.57 -5.00 12.15
N TYR A 285 10.54 -3.83 12.78
CA TYR A 285 10.42 -3.70 14.23
C TYR A 285 9.04 -3.17 14.65
N GLY A 286 8.78 -1.88 14.48
CA GLY A 286 7.53 -1.26 14.89
C GLY A 286 6.35 -1.74 14.07
N ASP A 287 6.50 -1.80 12.76
CA ASP A 287 5.53 -2.32 11.82
C ASP A 287 5.19 -3.81 12.08
N PHE A 288 6.19 -4.63 12.39
CA PHE A 288 5.97 -6.02 12.78
C PHE A 288 5.23 -6.14 14.12
N ARG A 289 5.55 -5.31 15.13
CA ARG A 289 4.81 -5.28 16.39
C ARG A 289 3.35 -4.87 16.19
N ASP A 290 3.09 -3.93 15.27
CA ASP A 290 1.72 -3.53 14.92
C ASP A 290 0.92 -4.70 14.34
N ILE A 291 1.54 -5.49 13.44
CA ILE A 291 0.93 -6.68 12.88
C ILE A 291 0.65 -7.72 13.96
N MET A 292 1.62 -7.99 14.85
CA MET A 292 1.48 -9.01 15.89
C MET A 292 0.38 -8.66 16.91
N THR A 293 0.29 -7.39 17.32
CA THR A 293 -0.80 -6.91 18.19
C THR A 293 -2.16 -6.90 17.48
N GLY A 294 -2.17 -6.66 16.17
CA GLY A 294 -3.36 -6.79 15.33
C GLY A 294 -3.88 -8.23 15.24
N ILE A 295 -2.98 -9.22 15.13
CA ILE A 295 -3.33 -10.64 15.24
C ILE A 295 -4.01 -10.93 16.57
N ASP A 296 -3.44 -10.45 17.67
CA ASP A 296 -4.02 -10.64 19.00
C ASP A 296 -5.41 -10.01 19.15
N GLN A 297 -5.64 -8.89 18.45
CA GLN A 297 -6.96 -8.26 18.38
C GLN A 297 -7.94 -9.09 17.55
N ALA A 298 -7.53 -9.62 16.40
CA ALA A 298 -8.36 -10.48 15.56
C ALA A 298 -8.78 -11.77 16.31
N LEU A 299 -7.85 -12.39 17.05
CA LEU A 299 -8.11 -13.57 17.89
C LEU A 299 -9.17 -13.32 18.98
N LYS A 300 -9.27 -12.09 19.50
CA LYS A 300 -10.29 -11.70 20.48
C LYS A 300 -11.68 -11.48 19.84
N GLN A 301 -11.72 -11.10 18.58
CA GLN A 301 -12.96 -10.69 17.90
C GLN A 301 -13.62 -11.81 17.09
N ALA A 302 -12.89 -12.85 16.74
CA ALA A 302 -13.37 -13.90 15.87
C ALA A 302 -12.89 -15.30 16.34
N PRO A 303 -13.61 -16.39 16.00
CA PRO A 303 -13.27 -17.75 16.40
C PRO A 303 -12.09 -18.29 15.58
N ILE A 304 -10.93 -17.66 15.72
CA ILE A 304 -9.69 -18.00 15.03
C ILE A 304 -8.90 -18.99 15.91
N ASP A 305 -8.25 -19.96 15.25
CA ASP A 305 -7.35 -20.92 15.87
C ASP A 305 -5.93 -20.35 15.87
N GLU A 306 -5.42 -20.01 17.04
CA GLU A 306 -4.08 -19.46 17.22
C GLU A 306 -2.94 -20.40 16.84
N HIS A 307 -3.21 -21.70 16.69
CA HIS A 307 -2.24 -22.72 16.26
C HIS A 307 -2.24 -22.94 14.73
N ARG A 308 -3.20 -22.34 14.02
CA ARG A 308 -3.34 -22.43 12.58
C ARG A 308 -3.27 -21.04 11.92
N LEU A 309 -2.18 -20.32 12.22
CA LEU A 309 -1.89 -19.02 11.64
C LEU A 309 -0.92 -19.16 10.45
N GLY A 310 -1.23 -18.50 9.35
CA GLY A 310 -0.33 -18.31 8.22
C GLY A 310 0.00 -16.85 8.01
N ILE A 311 1.07 -16.57 7.25
CA ILE A 311 1.42 -15.21 6.82
C ILE A 311 1.81 -15.20 5.36
N THR A 312 1.39 -14.15 4.64
CA THR A 312 1.74 -13.94 3.23
C THR A 312 1.78 -12.46 2.91
N GLY A 313 2.40 -12.14 1.80
CA GLY A 313 2.43 -10.81 1.21
C GLY A 313 3.32 -10.76 -0.02
N TRP A 314 3.26 -9.65 -0.74
CA TRP A 314 4.03 -9.38 -1.95
C TRP A 314 4.87 -8.13 -1.75
N SER A 315 6.07 -8.05 -2.35
CA SER A 315 6.94 -6.87 -2.24
C SER A 315 7.34 -6.60 -0.78
N TYR A 316 7.07 -5.43 -0.23
CA TYR A 316 7.23 -5.18 1.21
C TYR A 316 6.48 -6.23 2.07
N GLY A 317 5.30 -6.69 1.65
CA GLY A 317 4.60 -7.78 2.33
C GLY A 317 5.34 -9.10 2.26
N GLY A 318 6.04 -9.36 1.16
CA GLY A 318 6.96 -10.51 1.02
C GLY A 318 8.18 -10.40 1.94
N TYR A 319 8.77 -9.20 2.02
CA TYR A 319 9.81 -8.89 3.02
C TYR A 319 9.30 -9.14 4.44
N MET A 320 8.14 -8.59 4.79
CA MET A 320 7.55 -8.76 6.13
C MET A 320 7.26 -10.24 6.44
N THR A 321 6.89 -11.03 5.43
CA THR A 321 6.72 -12.47 5.58
C THR A 321 8.07 -13.16 5.87
N MET A 322 9.12 -12.85 5.10
CA MET A 322 10.48 -13.35 5.34
C MET A 322 11.01 -12.91 6.72
N TRP A 323 10.74 -11.66 7.10
CA TRP A 323 11.08 -11.13 8.42
C TRP A 323 10.38 -11.90 9.53
N ALA A 324 9.05 -12.02 9.46
CA ALA A 324 8.23 -12.64 10.49
C ALA A 324 8.68 -14.06 10.83
N VAL A 325 8.98 -14.90 9.83
CA VAL A 325 9.41 -16.29 10.07
C VAL A 325 10.79 -16.40 10.71
N THR A 326 11.58 -15.32 10.68
CA THR A 326 12.86 -15.24 11.40
C THR A 326 12.75 -14.66 12.82
N GLN A 327 11.59 -14.03 13.16
CA GLN A 327 11.38 -13.36 14.45
C GLN A 327 10.44 -14.12 15.37
N THR A 328 9.56 -14.98 14.85
CA THR A 328 8.58 -15.71 15.66
C THR A 328 8.25 -17.07 15.08
N ASN A 329 7.79 -18.00 15.93
CA ASN A 329 7.29 -19.32 15.55
C ASN A 329 5.74 -19.39 15.62
N ARG A 330 5.03 -18.26 15.67
CA ARG A 330 3.54 -18.24 15.73
C ARG A 330 2.89 -18.72 14.43
N PHE A 331 3.59 -18.62 13.30
CA PHE A 331 3.06 -19.01 12.01
C PHE A 331 3.40 -20.46 11.68
N ALA A 332 2.39 -21.25 11.36
CA ALA A 332 2.55 -22.65 10.96
C ALA A 332 2.89 -22.80 9.47
N ALA A 333 2.66 -21.76 8.66
CA ALA A 333 3.03 -21.70 7.24
C ALA A 333 3.23 -20.24 6.78
N ALA A 334 4.07 -20.06 5.76
CA ALA A 334 4.32 -18.76 5.15
C ALA A 334 4.41 -18.86 3.62
N VAL A 335 3.99 -17.78 2.92
CA VAL A 335 4.20 -17.61 1.49
C VAL A 335 4.76 -16.21 1.24
N ALA A 336 6.03 -16.11 0.84
CA ALA A 336 6.70 -14.85 0.56
C ALA A 336 6.77 -14.62 -0.96
N GLY A 337 5.99 -13.66 -1.45
CA GLY A 337 6.00 -13.25 -2.86
C GLY A 337 6.89 -12.04 -3.07
N ALA A 338 7.83 -12.10 -4.01
CA ALA A 338 8.74 -11.00 -4.38
C ALA A 338 9.32 -10.28 -3.15
N GLY A 339 9.81 -11.06 -2.16
CA GLY A 339 10.30 -10.53 -0.90
C GLY A 339 11.78 -10.17 -0.93
N LEU A 340 12.23 -9.47 0.11
CA LEU A 340 13.61 -9.02 0.27
C LEU A 340 14.27 -9.74 1.45
N ALA A 341 15.33 -10.50 1.17
CA ALA A 341 16.07 -11.24 2.17
C ALA A 341 17.20 -10.43 2.81
N ASN A 342 17.88 -9.61 2.02
CA ASN A 342 19.13 -8.97 2.39
C ASN A 342 19.23 -7.55 1.80
N PHE A 343 18.89 -6.55 2.58
CA PHE A 343 18.94 -5.16 2.13
C PHE A 343 20.34 -4.66 1.75
N GLN A 344 21.41 -5.34 2.19
CA GLN A 344 22.75 -4.94 1.79
C GLN A 344 23.06 -5.28 0.33
N SER A 345 22.75 -6.52 -0.12
CA SER A 345 22.89 -6.91 -1.53
C SER A 345 21.82 -6.25 -2.39
N TYR A 346 20.59 -6.19 -1.88
CA TYR A 346 19.46 -5.55 -2.55
C TYR A 346 19.76 -4.11 -3.00
N TYR A 347 20.53 -3.34 -2.21
CA TYR A 347 20.89 -1.95 -2.54
C TYR A 347 21.56 -1.83 -3.92
N GLY A 348 22.37 -2.81 -4.33
CA GLY A 348 23.06 -2.80 -5.61
C GLY A 348 22.40 -3.67 -6.70
N GLU A 349 21.32 -4.38 -6.39
CA GLU A 349 20.66 -5.30 -7.31
C GLU A 349 19.38 -4.75 -7.93
N ASN A 350 18.67 -3.86 -7.20
CA ASN A 350 17.37 -3.35 -7.61
C ASN A 350 17.49 -2.14 -8.56
N GLN A 351 16.41 -1.87 -9.30
CA GLN A 351 16.30 -0.77 -10.25
C GLN A 351 15.68 0.51 -9.63
N ILE A 352 15.31 0.48 -8.33
CA ILE A 352 14.61 1.54 -7.63
C ILE A 352 15.33 2.00 -6.35
N ASP A 353 16.65 1.95 -6.33
CA ASP A 353 17.48 2.16 -5.12
C ASP A 353 17.28 3.51 -4.41
N LYS A 354 16.76 4.52 -5.10
CA LYS A 354 16.59 5.87 -4.54
C LYS A 354 15.62 5.95 -3.36
N TRP A 355 14.65 5.02 -3.25
CA TRP A 355 13.76 4.96 -2.10
C TRP A 355 14.48 4.61 -0.80
N MET A 356 15.58 3.88 -0.90
CA MET A 356 16.23 3.28 0.27
C MET A 356 16.82 4.33 1.21
N VAL A 357 17.44 5.38 0.68
CA VAL A 357 18.03 6.43 1.53
C VAL A 357 16.96 7.17 2.35
N PRO A 358 15.81 7.59 1.81
CA PRO A 358 14.70 8.12 2.60
C PRO A 358 14.28 7.24 3.77
N PHE A 359 14.17 5.93 3.55
CA PHE A 359 13.70 4.99 4.58
C PHE A 359 14.78 4.51 5.54
N PHE A 360 16.04 4.34 5.11
CA PHE A 360 17.15 3.88 5.95
C PHE A 360 18.00 5.02 6.52
N GLY A 361 17.89 6.22 5.94
CA GLY A 361 18.56 7.44 6.40
C GLY A 361 20.04 7.54 6.10
N ALA A 362 20.60 6.59 5.34
CA ALA A 362 21.97 6.58 4.86
C ALA A 362 22.08 5.61 3.67
N SER A 363 23.11 5.73 2.84
CA SER A 363 23.46 4.70 1.87
C SER A 363 24.01 3.44 2.58
N VAL A 364 23.98 2.30 1.91
CA VAL A 364 24.59 1.05 2.43
C VAL A 364 26.12 1.21 2.66
N TYR A 365 26.75 2.11 1.94
CA TYR A 365 28.19 2.37 2.04
C TYR A 365 28.55 3.24 3.25
N ASP A 366 27.61 4.11 3.68
CA ASP A 366 27.80 5.00 4.84
C ASP A 366 27.41 4.29 6.16
N ASP A 367 26.31 3.52 6.16
CA ASP A 367 25.87 2.74 7.33
C ASP A 367 25.35 1.36 6.92
N PRO A 368 26.25 0.37 6.66
CA PRO A 368 25.83 -0.98 6.31
C PRO A 368 25.03 -1.69 7.43
N GLN A 369 25.18 -1.24 8.69
CA GLN A 369 24.53 -1.87 9.83
C GLN A 369 23.02 -1.58 9.90
N VAL A 370 22.59 -0.41 9.43
CA VAL A 370 21.15 -0.10 9.37
C VAL A 370 20.42 -1.06 8.43
N TYR A 371 21.10 -1.51 7.38
CA TYR A 371 20.60 -2.49 6.42
C TYR A 371 20.64 -3.92 6.97
N ALA A 372 21.80 -4.35 7.49
CA ALA A 372 21.97 -5.70 8.03
C ALA A 372 20.97 -6.04 9.14
N LYS A 373 20.74 -5.10 10.06
CA LYS A 373 19.81 -5.29 11.19
C LYS A 373 18.35 -5.48 10.75
N ARG A 374 18.00 -5.06 9.55
CA ARG A 374 16.64 -5.17 8.98
C ARG A 374 16.50 -6.26 7.93
N SER A 375 17.57 -6.97 7.66
CA SER A 375 17.62 -8.06 6.69
C SER A 375 17.21 -9.38 7.32
N PRO A 376 16.16 -10.06 6.83
CA PRO A 376 15.73 -11.38 7.31
C PRO A 376 16.87 -12.41 7.35
N ILE A 377 17.77 -12.37 6.37
CA ILE A 377 18.90 -13.30 6.28
C ILE A 377 19.83 -13.28 7.50
N THR A 378 19.92 -12.13 8.16
CA THR A 378 20.73 -11.96 9.39
C THR A 378 20.23 -12.89 10.52
N PHE A 379 18.94 -13.18 10.54
CA PHE A 379 18.28 -13.96 11.58
C PHE A 379 17.81 -15.33 11.11
N ILE A 380 18.25 -15.78 9.93
CA ILE A 380 17.73 -16.96 9.24
C ILE A 380 17.79 -18.24 10.08
N LYS A 381 18.75 -18.37 10.97
CA LYS A 381 18.89 -19.54 11.87
C LYS A 381 17.68 -19.75 12.79
N ASN A 382 16.85 -18.73 12.98
CA ASN A 382 15.65 -18.81 13.81
C ASN A 382 14.43 -19.33 13.01
N ALA A 383 14.48 -19.29 11.69
CA ALA A 383 13.34 -19.65 10.84
C ALA A 383 13.04 -21.14 10.89
N LYS A 384 11.83 -21.49 11.33
CA LYS A 384 11.32 -22.86 11.42
C LYS A 384 10.03 -23.08 10.64
N THR A 385 9.38 -22.01 10.24
CA THR A 385 8.10 -22.04 9.54
C THR A 385 8.29 -22.51 8.11
N PRO A 386 7.58 -23.57 7.64
CA PRO A 386 7.55 -23.95 6.25
C PRO A 386 7.18 -22.75 5.35
N THR A 387 8.04 -22.44 4.37
CA THR A 387 7.91 -21.21 3.58
C THR A 387 8.00 -21.49 2.08
N LEU A 388 6.93 -21.14 1.35
CA LEU A 388 6.92 -21.03 -0.11
C LEU A 388 7.43 -19.67 -0.53
N VAL A 389 8.31 -19.59 -1.52
CA VAL A 389 8.88 -18.36 -2.07
C VAL A 389 8.50 -18.26 -3.55
N LEU A 390 7.94 -17.11 -3.96
CA LEU A 390 7.45 -16.86 -5.32
C LEU A 390 8.07 -15.56 -5.86
N VAL A 391 8.54 -15.56 -7.11
CA VAL A 391 9.14 -14.39 -7.74
C VAL A 391 9.10 -14.48 -9.27
N GLY A 392 9.07 -13.33 -9.97
CA GLY A 392 9.32 -13.24 -11.41
C GLY A 392 10.83 -13.23 -11.71
N ASP A 393 11.23 -13.79 -12.84
CA ASP A 393 12.66 -13.82 -13.24
C ASP A 393 13.19 -12.47 -13.70
N SER A 394 12.29 -11.57 -14.07
CA SER A 394 12.59 -10.23 -14.59
C SER A 394 12.15 -9.12 -13.61
N ASP A 395 11.98 -9.46 -12.32
CA ASP A 395 11.62 -8.50 -11.28
C ASP A 395 12.79 -7.53 -10.99
N GLY A 396 12.63 -6.28 -11.37
CA GLY A 396 13.61 -5.22 -11.14
C GLY A 396 13.44 -4.48 -9.81
N GLU A 397 12.26 -4.60 -9.18
CA GLU A 397 11.99 -3.98 -7.89
C GLU A 397 12.43 -4.87 -6.72
N CYS A 398 12.06 -6.16 -6.77
CA CYS A 398 12.50 -7.18 -5.81
C CYS A 398 13.25 -8.29 -6.55
N PRO A 399 14.52 -8.08 -6.90
CA PRO A 399 15.26 -8.95 -7.79
C PRO A 399 15.27 -10.42 -7.35
N THR A 400 15.15 -11.31 -8.32
CA THR A 400 15.10 -12.78 -8.13
C THR A 400 16.21 -13.32 -7.22
N PRO A 401 17.46 -12.80 -7.22
CA PRO A 401 18.51 -13.22 -6.27
C PRO A 401 18.10 -13.12 -4.80
N GLN A 402 17.26 -12.15 -4.40
CA GLN A 402 16.76 -12.03 -3.02
C GLN A 402 15.94 -13.26 -2.60
N SER A 403 15.09 -13.76 -3.50
CA SER A 403 14.30 -14.98 -3.29
C SER A 403 15.19 -16.23 -3.28
N TYR A 404 16.19 -16.32 -4.14
CA TYR A 404 17.16 -17.41 -4.14
C TYR A 404 17.97 -17.45 -2.84
N GLU A 405 18.45 -16.30 -2.35
CA GLU A 405 19.23 -16.21 -1.11
C GLU A 405 18.42 -16.73 0.07
N PHE A 406 17.16 -16.28 0.21
CA PHE A 406 16.28 -16.71 1.31
C PHE A 406 15.96 -18.20 1.25
N TRP A 407 15.50 -18.69 0.10
CA TRP A 407 15.17 -20.11 -0.12
C TRP A 407 16.38 -21.01 0.13
N HIS A 408 17.55 -20.67 -0.41
CA HIS A 408 18.76 -21.46 -0.23
C HIS A 408 19.19 -21.52 1.24
N ALA A 409 19.06 -20.42 1.96
CA ALA A 409 19.36 -20.37 3.38
C ALA A 409 18.40 -21.24 4.21
N LEU A 410 17.08 -21.20 3.93
CA LEU A 410 16.10 -22.09 4.57
C LEU A 410 16.43 -23.56 4.33
N LYS A 411 16.78 -23.96 3.11
CA LYS A 411 17.25 -25.33 2.81
C LYS A 411 18.47 -25.71 3.61
N THR A 412 19.44 -24.81 3.71
CA THR A 412 20.70 -25.06 4.43
C THR A 412 20.47 -25.34 5.91
N ILE A 413 19.50 -24.65 6.54
CA ILE A 413 19.17 -24.87 7.95
C ILE A 413 18.14 -25.99 8.17
N GLY A 414 17.67 -26.65 7.10
CA GLY A 414 16.75 -27.79 7.15
C GLY A 414 15.28 -27.40 7.33
N THR A 415 14.91 -26.13 7.10
CA THR A 415 13.51 -25.68 7.10
C THR A 415 12.86 -26.03 5.76
N GLU A 416 11.64 -26.59 5.83
CA GLU A 416 10.87 -26.94 4.63
C GLU A 416 10.59 -25.69 3.80
N THR A 417 10.93 -25.74 2.50
CA THR A 417 10.76 -24.62 1.59
C THR A 417 10.68 -25.04 0.13
N GLU A 418 9.92 -24.29 -0.65
CA GLU A 418 9.87 -24.37 -2.11
C GLU A 418 10.15 -22.99 -2.69
N LEU A 419 10.73 -22.93 -3.89
CA LEU A 419 10.90 -21.71 -4.68
C LEU A 419 10.25 -21.93 -6.05
N VAL A 420 9.41 -20.99 -6.46
CA VAL A 420 8.85 -20.92 -7.81
C VAL A 420 9.27 -19.61 -8.45
N VAL A 421 9.92 -19.71 -9.59
CA VAL A 421 10.34 -18.58 -10.42
C VAL A 421 9.52 -18.60 -11.69
N TYR A 422 8.83 -17.49 -11.98
CA TYR A 422 7.96 -17.33 -13.15
C TYR A 422 8.73 -16.66 -14.27
N GLU A 423 8.84 -17.37 -15.40
CA GLU A 423 9.58 -16.88 -16.57
C GLU A 423 8.88 -15.66 -17.20
N HIS A 424 9.67 -14.65 -17.58
CA HIS A 424 9.22 -13.42 -18.24
C HIS A 424 8.26 -12.56 -17.43
N GLU A 425 8.23 -12.75 -16.11
CA GLU A 425 7.42 -11.91 -15.21
C GLU A 425 8.30 -10.91 -14.46
N GLY A 426 7.79 -9.67 -14.41
CA GLY A 426 8.34 -8.60 -13.60
C GLY A 426 7.78 -8.59 -12.18
N HIS A 427 7.81 -7.43 -11.53
CA HIS A 427 7.29 -7.28 -10.16
C HIS A 427 5.79 -7.54 -10.07
N MET A 428 5.02 -7.05 -11.05
CA MET A 428 3.59 -7.34 -11.22
C MET A 428 3.42 -8.31 -12.40
N PHE A 429 2.88 -9.49 -12.13
CA PHE A 429 2.68 -10.51 -13.15
C PHE A 429 1.62 -10.09 -14.16
N VAL A 430 1.89 -10.28 -15.42
CA VAL A 430 1.01 -9.90 -16.53
C VAL A 430 0.37 -11.11 -17.24
N ASP A 431 0.99 -12.29 -17.20
CA ASP A 431 0.40 -13.50 -17.76
C ASP A 431 -0.75 -14.01 -16.87
N PRO A 432 -1.98 -14.11 -17.38
CA PRO A 432 -3.11 -14.61 -16.61
C PRO A 432 -2.94 -16.05 -16.10
N ALA A 433 -2.15 -16.87 -16.78
CA ALA A 433 -1.87 -18.24 -16.34
C ALA A 433 -0.97 -18.22 -15.09
N HIS A 434 0.05 -17.37 -15.06
CA HIS A 434 0.91 -17.18 -13.91
C HIS A 434 0.16 -16.56 -12.72
N GLN A 435 -0.67 -15.53 -12.97
CA GLN A 435 -1.53 -14.95 -11.93
C GLN A 435 -2.42 -15.99 -11.27
N ARG A 436 -3.01 -16.90 -12.06
CA ARG A 436 -3.83 -18.00 -11.55
C ARG A 436 -3.01 -19.00 -10.76
N ASP A 437 -1.85 -19.42 -11.30
CA ASP A 437 -0.96 -20.40 -10.65
C ASP A 437 -0.49 -19.89 -9.29
N VAL A 438 -0.15 -18.60 -9.15
CA VAL A 438 0.18 -17.99 -7.85
C VAL A 438 -0.95 -18.19 -6.85
N ILE A 439 -2.20 -17.85 -7.23
CA ILE A 439 -3.36 -17.97 -6.34
C ILE A 439 -3.59 -19.42 -5.93
N GLU A 440 -3.50 -20.37 -6.89
CA GLU A 440 -3.68 -21.80 -6.65
C GLU A 440 -2.58 -22.36 -5.74
N ARG A 441 -1.31 -21.99 -5.95
CA ARG A 441 -0.19 -22.41 -5.09
C ARG A 441 -0.29 -21.86 -3.68
N VAL A 442 -0.61 -20.58 -3.52
CA VAL A 442 -0.82 -19.96 -2.21
C VAL A 442 -1.92 -20.71 -1.45
N ALA A 443 -3.05 -20.98 -2.09
CA ALA A 443 -4.15 -21.72 -1.48
C ALA A 443 -3.76 -23.17 -1.16
N ALA A 444 -3.07 -23.86 -2.07
CA ALA A 444 -2.61 -25.24 -1.88
C ALA A 444 -1.63 -25.35 -0.71
N TRP A 445 -0.64 -24.45 -0.63
CA TRP A 445 0.35 -24.41 0.45
C TRP A 445 -0.32 -24.29 1.82
N PHE A 446 -1.20 -23.30 1.98
CA PHE A 446 -1.90 -23.13 3.26
C PHE A 446 -2.87 -24.28 3.56
N ASN A 447 -3.57 -24.84 2.56
CA ASN A 447 -4.44 -26.02 2.76
C ASN A 447 -3.65 -27.23 3.26
N GLN A 448 -2.43 -27.44 2.78
CA GLN A 448 -1.58 -28.54 3.22
C GLN A 448 -1.07 -28.35 4.65
N LYS A 449 -0.83 -27.12 5.09
CA LYS A 449 -0.16 -26.83 6.37
C LYS A 449 -1.11 -26.42 7.50
N LEU A 450 -2.27 -25.84 7.18
CA LEU A 450 -3.18 -25.27 8.17
C LEU A 450 -4.53 -25.99 8.30
N LYS A 451 -4.85 -26.91 7.41
CA LYS A 451 -6.01 -27.81 7.50
C LYS A 451 -5.59 -29.21 7.81
#